data_40fc775203a58f7477c3723e6426131a
#
_entry.id   40fc775203a58f7477c3723e6426131a
#
_cell.length_a   1.000
_cell.length_b   1.000
_cell.length_c   1.000
_cell.angle_alpha   90.00
_cell.angle_beta   90.00
_cell.angle_gamma   90.00
#
_symmetry.space_group_name_H-M   'P 1'
#
loop_
_entity.id
_entity.type
_entity.pdbx_description
1 polymer ?
#
loop_
_entity_poly.entity_id
_entity_poly.type
_entity_poly.pdbx_seq_one_letter_code
_entity_poly.pdbx_strand_id
1 'polypeptide(L)'
;GATQSGKSTLLNAIIAGLAPQPVALVGFDLKGGVELTPYADRLSALATTRAECAALLADLVAILGDRMRACRDRRVRTIWQLPEQVRPTPIVVVVDEVAELYLMADKSEKEEIAKTSTALLRVAQLGRAFGVYLIVAGQRVGSDLGPGVTALRAQLTGRVCHRVNDPETATMTLGDLDPAALAAACQIPPELPGVAIVS
;
A
#
# COMPACT_ATOMS: atom_id res chain seq x y z
N GLY A 1 -12.77 -4.12 2.82
CA GLY A 1 -13.91 -3.70 3.65
C GLY A 1 -15.16 -3.47 2.81
N ALA A 2 -16.33 -3.44 3.46
CA ALA A 2 -17.58 -3.11 2.79
C ALA A 2 -17.55 -1.67 2.23
N THR A 3 -18.38 -1.40 1.22
CA THR A 3 -18.55 -0.05 0.68
C THR A 3 -18.96 0.90 1.80
N GLN A 4 -18.44 2.14 1.81
CA GLN A 4 -18.70 3.15 2.84
C GLN A 4 -18.29 2.76 4.28
N SER A 5 -17.33 1.85 4.44
CA SER A 5 -16.86 1.40 5.76
C SER A 5 -15.84 2.35 6.43
N GLY A 6 -15.37 3.39 5.73
CA GLY A 6 -14.39 4.35 6.25
C GLY A 6 -12.98 4.25 5.66
N LYS A 7 -12.76 3.37 4.66
CA LYS A 7 -11.46 3.22 3.99
C LYS A 7 -10.92 4.56 3.46
N SER A 8 -11.69 5.26 2.63
CA SER A 8 -11.28 6.55 2.06
C SER A 8 -11.08 7.62 3.14
N THR A 9 -11.91 7.63 4.18
CA THR A 9 -11.73 8.54 5.32
C THR A 9 -10.41 8.30 6.04
N LEU A 10 -10.02 7.03 6.25
CA LEU A 10 -8.73 6.69 6.85
C LEU A 10 -7.56 7.10 5.95
N LEU A 11 -7.63 6.83 4.63
CA LEU A 11 -6.59 7.25 3.70
C LEU A 11 -6.44 8.78 3.68
N ASN A 12 -7.54 9.50 3.66
CA ASN A 12 -7.55 10.97 3.72
C ASN A 12 -6.92 11.49 5.02
N ALA A 13 -7.26 10.90 6.16
CA ALA A 13 -6.67 11.25 7.46
C ALA A 13 -5.15 11.00 7.47
N ILE A 14 -4.69 9.88 6.91
CA ILE A 14 -3.26 9.57 6.81
C ILE A 14 -2.55 10.58 5.91
N ILE A 15 -3.09 10.88 4.72
CA ILE A 15 -2.49 11.85 3.79
C ILE A 15 -2.45 13.23 4.43
N ALA A 16 -3.53 13.68 5.05
CA ALA A 16 -3.59 14.96 5.76
C ALA A 16 -2.55 15.05 6.90
N GLY A 17 -2.39 13.96 7.67
CA GLY A 17 -1.37 13.89 8.73
C GLY A 17 0.07 13.88 8.20
N LEU A 18 0.29 13.33 7.02
CA LEU A 18 1.61 13.30 6.36
C LEU A 18 1.91 14.58 5.55
N ALA A 19 0.87 15.35 5.19
CA ALA A 19 1.04 16.53 4.35
C ALA A 19 2.05 17.56 4.90
N PRO A 20 2.11 17.89 6.21
CA PRO A 20 3.11 18.80 6.75
C PRO A 20 4.47 18.15 7.02
N GLN A 21 4.61 16.84 6.86
CA GLN A 21 5.84 16.12 7.18
C GLN A 21 6.84 16.16 6.01
N PRO A 22 8.17 16.10 6.29
CA PRO A 22 9.21 16.07 5.28
C PRO A 22 9.31 14.69 4.61
N VAL A 23 8.25 14.26 3.94
CA VAL A 23 8.14 12.99 3.22
C VAL A 23 7.68 13.24 1.78
N ALA A 24 8.14 12.44 0.85
CA ALA A 24 7.58 12.37 -0.50
C ALA A 24 6.34 11.46 -0.47
N LEU A 25 5.23 11.93 -1.01
CA LEU A 25 3.99 11.16 -1.13
C LEU A 25 3.78 10.75 -2.57
N VAL A 26 3.55 9.46 -2.80
CA VAL A 26 3.27 8.90 -4.14
C VAL A 26 1.90 8.23 -4.07
N GLY A 27 1.00 8.59 -4.98
CA GLY A 27 -0.35 8.07 -5.05
C GLY A 27 -0.56 7.12 -6.22
N PHE A 28 -1.25 6.00 -5.99
CA PHE A 28 -1.77 5.10 -7.03
C PHE A 28 -3.29 5.05 -6.89
N ASP A 29 -3.99 5.68 -7.85
CA ASP A 29 -5.45 5.78 -7.87
C ASP A 29 -6.00 5.28 -9.21
N LEU A 30 -6.19 3.99 -9.29
CA LEU A 30 -6.64 3.29 -10.50
C LEU A 30 -8.17 3.29 -10.68
N LYS A 31 -8.91 3.95 -9.77
CA LYS A 31 -10.35 4.16 -9.88
C LYS A 31 -10.71 5.53 -10.48
N GLY A 32 -10.03 5.89 -11.56
CA GLY A 32 -10.28 7.14 -12.27
C GLY A 32 -9.65 8.38 -11.63
N GLY A 33 -8.73 8.22 -10.69
CA GLY A 33 -8.02 9.32 -10.06
C GLY A 33 -8.85 10.16 -9.06
N VAL A 34 -10.06 9.72 -8.71
CA VAL A 34 -11.01 10.54 -7.96
C VAL A 34 -10.65 10.64 -6.48
N GLU A 35 -10.09 9.60 -5.91
CA GLU A 35 -9.78 9.53 -4.47
C GLU A 35 -8.55 10.36 -4.09
N LEU A 36 -7.50 10.35 -4.90
CA LEU A 36 -6.23 11.01 -4.59
C LEU A 36 -6.00 12.33 -5.31
N THR A 37 -6.71 12.64 -6.40
CA THR A 37 -6.60 13.91 -7.11
C THR A 37 -6.81 15.16 -6.23
N PRO A 38 -7.69 15.16 -5.21
CA PRO A 38 -7.80 16.30 -4.30
C PRO A 38 -6.50 16.66 -3.56
N TYR A 39 -5.54 15.74 -3.53
CA TYR A 39 -4.23 15.93 -2.90
C TYR A 39 -3.09 16.12 -3.90
N ALA A 40 -3.38 16.27 -5.20
CA ALA A 40 -2.38 16.30 -6.27
C ALA A 40 -1.25 17.30 -6.00
N ASP A 41 -1.58 18.50 -5.50
CA ASP A 41 -0.59 19.54 -5.18
C ASP A 41 0.38 19.14 -4.06
N ARG A 42 0.03 18.16 -3.23
CA ARG A 42 0.88 17.64 -2.15
C ARG A 42 1.63 16.36 -2.57
N LEU A 43 1.13 15.66 -3.56
CA LEU A 43 1.77 14.44 -4.04
C LEU A 43 3.01 14.76 -4.87
N SER A 44 4.09 14.02 -4.63
CA SER A 44 5.30 14.06 -5.46
C SER A 44 5.08 13.39 -6.82
N ALA A 45 4.18 12.41 -6.88
CA ALA A 45 3.72 11.76 -8.09
C ALA A 45 2.34 11.12 -7.86
N LEU A 46 1.52 11.10 -8.91
CA LEU A 46 0.22 10.44 -8.94
C LEU A 46 0.12 9.60 -10.21
N ALA A 47 -0.19 8.32 -10.06
CA ALA A 47 -0.49 7.41 -11.16
C ALA A 47 -1.98 7.08 -11.15
N THR A 48 -2.63 7.23 -12.28
CA THR A 48 -4.06 6.96 -12.49
C THR A 48 -4.31 5.84 -13.50
N THR A 49 -3.25 5.37 -14.15
CA THR A 49 -3.26 4.23 -15.08
C THR A 49 -2.27 3.17 -14.64
N ARG A 50 -2.47 1.92 -15.10
CA ARG A 50 -1.51 0.83 -14.81
C ARG A 50 -0.12 1.10 -15.36
N ALA A 51 -0.02 1.66 -16.56
CA ALA A 51 1.27 1.99 -17.16
C ALA A 51 2.04 3.01 -16.31
N GLU A 52 1.36 4.05 -15.81
CA GLU A 52 1.96 5.01 -14.89
C GLU A 52 2.37 4.36 -13.56
N CYS A 53 1.54 3.47 -13.01
CA CYS A 53 1.90 2.70 -11.80
C CYS A 53 3.14 1.83 -12.03
N ALA A 54 3.21 1.14 -13.17
CA ALA A 54 4.35 0.31 -13.53
C ALA A 54 5.65 1.14 -13.65
N ALA A 55 5.57 2.31 -14.27
CA ALA A 55 6.70 3.23 -14.40
C ALA A 55 7.16 3.73 -13.02
N LEU A 56 6.24 4.22 -12.17
CA LEU A 56 6.59 4.69 -10.82
C LEU A 56 7.13 3.57 -9.93
N LEU A 57 6.63 2.34 -10.07
CA LEU A 57 7.18 1.19 -9.34
C LEU A 57 8.61 0.85 -9.80
N ALA A 58 8.90 0.96 -11.10
CA ALA A 58 10.26 0.79 -11.61
C ALA A 58 11.21 1.84 -11.03
N ASP A 59 10.78 3.10 -10.97
CA ASP A 59 11.55 4.19 -10.37
C ASP A 59 11.79 3.96 -8.87
N LEU A 60 10.76 3.50 -8.13
CA LEU A 60 10.89 3.17 -6.71
C LEU A 60 11.88 2.02 -6.48
N VAL A 61 11.88 1.00 -7.33
CA VAL A 61 12.87 -0.10 -7.27
C VAL A 61 14.28 0.41 -7.57
N ALA A 62 14.45 1.32 -8.53
CA ALA A 62 15.73 1.97 -8.81
C ALA A 62 16.22 2.80 -7.61
N ILE A 63 15.36 3.62 -7.02
CA ILE A 63 15.63 4.40 -5.80
C ILE A 63 16.07 3.48 -4.64
N LEU A 64 15.38 2.34 -4.44
CA LEU A 64 15.78 1.37 -3.44
C LEU A 64 17.20 0.84 -3.70
N GLY A 65 17.53 0.55 -4.97
CA GLY A 65 18.88 0.13 -5.37
C GLY A 65 19.94 1.16 -5.02
N ASP A 66 19.68 2.45 -5.27
CA ASP A 66 20.59 3.54 -4.95
C ASP A 66 20.79 3.71 -3.44
N ARG A 67 19.69 3.66 -2.66
CA ARG A 67 19.73 3.74 -1.21
C ARG A 67 20.47 2.55 -0.59
N MET A 68 20.27 1.35 -1.14
CA MET A 68 21.02 0.16 -0.74
C MET A 68 22.52 0.33 -0.98
N ARG A 69 22.92 0.88 -2.15
CA ARG A 69 24.34 1.18 -2.45
C ARG A 69 24.91 2.17 -1.45
N ALA A 70 24.21 3.28 -1.21
CA ALA A 70 24.64 4.30 -0.27
C ALA A 70 24.82 3.76 1.18
N CYS A 71 23.93 2.87 1.62
CA CYS A 71 24.07 2.20 2.91
C CYS A 71 25.27 1.23 2.94
N ARG A 72 25.43 0.43 1.91
CA ARG A 72 26.57 -0.51 1.78
C ARG A 72 27.90 0.22 1.82
N ASP A 73 28.04 1.32 1.07
CA ASP A 73 29.29 2.09 0.99
C ASP A 73 29.66 2.69 2.34
N ARG A 74 28.66 2.97 3.18
CA ARG A 74 28.85 3.48 4.56
C ARG A 74 28.80 2.40 5.63
N ARG A 75 28.68 1.11 5.23
CA ARG A 75 28.62 -0.06 6.13
C ARG A 75 27.49 0.03 7.16
N VAL A 76 26.33 0.60 6.77
CA VAL A 76 25.11 0.66 7.59
C VAL A 76 24.02 -0.20 6.97
N ARG A 77 23.02 -0.58 7.78
CA ARG A 77 21.95 -1.50 7.37
C ARG A 77 20.68 -0.81 6.91
N THR A 78 20.49 0.45 7.32
CA THR A 78 19.29 1.22 7.03
C THR A 78 19.64 2.67 6.76
N ILE A 79 18.78 3.40 6.03
CA ILE A 79 18.98 4.83 5.81
C ILE A 79 18.93 5.64 7.11
N TRP A 80 18.31 5.13 8.15
CA TRP A 80 18.19 5.79 9.45
C TRP A 80 19.51 5.86 10.21
N GLN A 81 20.47 5.01 9.84
CA GLN A 81 21.83 5.03 10.36
C GLN A 81 22.77 5.96 9.57
N LEU A 82 22.29 6.51 8.44
CA LEU A 82 23.04 7.51 7.69
C LEU A 82 23.04 8.85 8.45
N PRO A 83 24.11 9.65 8.32
CA PRO A 83 24.11 11.02 8.78
C PRO A 83 22.93 11.81 8.20
N GLU A 84 22.37 12.71 8.98
CA GLU A 84 21.16 13.45 8.60
C GLU A 84 21.34 14.22 7.28
N GLN A 85 22.52 14.80 7.05
CA GLN A 85 22.86 15.60 5.88
C GLN A 85 22.83 14.81 4.56
N VAL A 86 22.95 13.47 4.63
CA VAL A 86 22.96 12.58 3.45
C VAL A 86 21.82 11.58 3.46
N ARG A 87 20.96 11.66 4.49
CA ARG A 87 19.80 10.78 4.61
C ARG A 87 18.75 11.17 3.57
N PRO A 88 18.34 10.24 2.70
CA PRO A 88 17.32 10.55 1.72
C PRO A 88 15.94 10.77 2.37
N THR A 89 15.15 11.65 1.78
CA THR A 89 13.77 11.88 2.18
C THR A 89 12.97 10.57 2.13
N PRO A 90 12.21 10.21 3.19
CA PRO A 90 11.33 9.06 3.15
C PRO A 90 10.25 9.21 2.09
N ILE A 91 9.84 8.08 1.52
CA ILE A 91 8.75 8.01 0.53
C ILE A 91 7.61 7.19 1.13
N VAL A 92 6.40 7.70 1.05
CA VAL A 92 5.18 6.97 1.40
C VAL A 92 4.35 6.79 0.13
N VAL A 93 4.10 5.55 -0.23
CA VAL A 93 3.30 5.17 -1.38
C VAL A 93 1.91 4.78 -0.89
N VAL A 94 0.89 5.44 -1.39
CA VAL A 94 -0.52 5.18 -1.06
C VAL A 94 -1.19 4.53 -2.26
N VAL A 95 -1.69 3.31 -2.09
CA VAL A 95 -2.43 2.56 -3.12
C VAL A 95 -3.88 2.48 -2.66
N ASP A 96 -4.80 3.15 -3.37
CA ASP A 96 -6.23 3.18 -2.98
C ASP A 96 -6.93 1.83 -3.18
N GLU A 97 -6.70 1.18 -4.31
CA GLU A 97 -7.30 -0.13 -4.60
C GLU A 97 -6.28 -1.06 -5.25
N VAL A 98 -5.66 -1.90 -4.43
CA VAL A 98 -4.61 -2.80 -4.91
C VAL A 98 -5.13 -3.84 -5.92
N ALA A 99 -6.40 -4.22 -5.82
CA ALA A 99 -7.00 -5.18 -6.75
C ALA A 99 -6.87 -4.73 -8.21
N GLU A 100 -6.97 -3.43 -8.48
CA GLU A 100 -6.88 -2.89 -9.84
C GLU A 100 -5.51 -3.14 -10.51
N LEU A 101 -4.45 -3.32 -9.72
CA LEU A 101 -3.11 -3.68 -10.25
C LEU A 101 -3.04 -5.14 -10.71
N TYR A 102 -3.96 -5.99 -10.26
CA TYR A 102 -3.96 -7.44 -10.53
C TYR A 102 -5.09 -7.88 -11.45
N LEU A 103 -6.12 -7.04 -11.65
CA LEU A 103 -7.21 -7.36 -12.56
C LEU A 103 -6.68 -7.50 -13.99
N MET A 104 -6.97 -8.63 -14.60
CA MET A 104 -6.59 -8.96 -15.96
C MET A 104 -7.84 -8.93 -16.86
N ALA A 105 -7.88 -7.97 -17.77
CA ALA A 105 -8.95 -7.91 -18.76
C ALA A 105 -8.67 -8.81 -19.96
N ASP A 106 -7.38 -8.97 -20.33
CA ASP A 106 -6.93 -9.80 -21.45
C ASP A 106 -5.67 -10.58 -21.05
N LYS A 107 -5.48 -11.75 -21.69
CA LYS A 107 -4.29 -12.59 -21.47
C LYS A 107 -2.98 -11.91 -21.88
N SER A 108 -3.02 -10.95 -22.78
CA SER A 108 -1.86 -10.15 -23.19
C SER A 108 -1.28 -9.29 -22.06
N GLU A 109 -2.10 -8.92 -21.07
CA GLU A 109 -1.67 -8.10 -19.90
C GLU A 109 -0.89 -8.90 -18.85
N LYS A 110 -0.85 -10.23 -18.98
CA LYS A 110 -0.27 -11.11 -17.94
C LYS A 110 1.18 -10.77 -17.61
N GLU A 111 2.00 -10.46 -18.60
CA GLU A 111 3.41 -10.14 -18.39
C GLU A 111 3.59 -8.80 -17.68
N GLU A 112 2.81 -7.79 -18.04
CA GLU A 112 2.83 -6.47 -17.43
C GLU A 112 2.37 -6.54 -15.96
N ILE A 113 1.27 -7.25 -15.70
CA ILE A 113 0.77 -7.48 -14.33
C ILE A 113 1.81 -8.21 -13.49
N ALA A 114 2.47 -9.23 -14.03
CA ALA A 114 3.52 -9.97 -13.32
C ALA A 114 4.72 -9.07 -12.99
N LYS A 115 5.16 -8.21 -13.91
CA LYS A 115 6.24 -7.24 -13.67
C LYS A 115 5.86 -6.24 -12.58
N THR A 116 4.66 -5.65 -12.68
CA THR A 116 4.13 -4.69 -11.72
C THR A 116 4.00 -5.30 -10.33
N SER A 117 3.44 -6.52 -10.24
CA SER A 117 3.30 -7.27 -8.99
C SER A 117 4.67 -7.58 -8.36
N THR A 118 5.66 -7.99 -9.17
CA THR A 118 7.02 -8.25 -8.69
C THR A 118 7.69 -6.98 -8.18
N ALA A 119 7.53 -5.85 -8.85
CA ALA A 119 8.09 -4.58 -8.43
C ALA A 119 7.45 -4.10 -7.12
N LEU A 120 6.11 -4.19 -7.00
CA LEU A 120 5.40 -3.85 -5.77
C LEU A 120 5.83 -4.73 -4.59
N LEU A 121 5.96 -6.04 -4.81
CA LEU A 121 6.47 -6.97 -3.80
C LEU A 121 7.90 -6.61 -3.38
N ARG A 122 8.76 -6.23 -4.32
CA ARG A 122 10.14 -5.82 -4.04
C ARG A 122 10.18 -4.56 -3.16
N VAL A 123 9.31 -3.58 -3.45
CA VAL A 123 9.16 -2.39 -2.61
C VAL A 123 8.68 -2.77 -1.21
N ALA A 124 7.72 -3.67 -1.07
CA ALA A 124 7.23 -4.14 0.22
C ALA A 124 8.33 -4.84 1.06
N GLN A 125 9.14 -5.68 0.43
CA GLN A 125 10.20 -6.44 1.10
C GLN A 125 11.36 -5.57 1.60
N LEU A 126 11.77 -4.59 0.81
CA LEU A 126 12.99 -3.81 1.06
C LEU A 126 12.71 -2.41 1.59
N GLY A 127 11.53 -1.87 1.31
CA GLY A 127 11.22 -0.45 1.50
C GLY A 127 11.47 0.03 2.93
N ARG A 128 11.05 -0.72 3.95
CA ARG A 128 11.14 -0.31 5.35
C ARG A 128 12.56 0.08 5.78
N ALA A 129 13.55 -0.71 5.40
CA ALA A 129 14.96 -0.44 5.74
C ALA A 129 15.52 0.78 4.99
N PHE A 130 14.99 1.03 3.80
CA PHE A 130 15.48 2.07 2.89
C PHE A 130 14.53 3.25 2.76
N GLY A 131 13.58 3.40 3.71
CA GLY A 131 12.71 4.57 3.83
C GLY A 131 11.67 4.70 2.72
N VAL A 132 11.15 3.57 2.21
CA VAL A 132 9.98 3.51 1.34
C VAL A 132 8.89 2.70 2.03
N TYR A 133 7.77 3.32 2.30
CA TYR A 133 6.66 2.73 3.02
C TYR A 133 5.46 2.57 2.11
N LEU A 134 4.74 1.45 2.25
CA LEU A 134 3.52 1.18 1.52
C LEU A 134 2.31 1.26 2.44
N ILE A 135 1.30 2.00 2.00
CA ILE A 135 -0.05 1.97 2.53
C ILE A 135 -0.91 1.40 1.42
N VAL A 136 -1.38 0.19 1.62
CA VAL A 136 -2.13 -0.55 0.60
C VAL A 136 -3.56 -0.72 1.06
N ALA A 137 -4.49 -0.13 0.33
CA ALA A 137 -5.90 -0.30 0.57
C ALA A 137 -6.55 -1.17 -0.52
N GLY A 138 -7.65 -1.79 -0.19
CA GLY A 138 -8.43 -2.60 -1.12
C GLY A 138 -9.74 -3.04 -0.50
N GLN A 139 -10.75 -3.20 -1.34
CA GLN A 139 -12.02 -3.81 -0.96
C GLN A 139 -11.90 -5.34 -0.97
N ARG A 140 -11.08 -5.87 -1.87
CA ARG A 140 -10.73 -7.29 -1.99
C ARG A 140 -9.21 -7.43 -1.98
N VAL A 141 -8.71 -8.30 -1.15
CA VAL A 141 -7.29 -8.66 -1.03
C VAL A 141 -7.13 -10.18 -0.95
N GLY A 142 -8.04 -10.90 -1.59
CA GLY A 142 -8.07 -12.35 -1.60
C GLY A 142 -7.07 -12.99 -2.55
N SER A 143 -6.85 -14.30 -2.38
CA SER A 143 -6.00 -15.12 -3.25
C SER A 143 -6.53 -15.25 -4.69
N ASP A 144 -7.80 -14.94 -4.90
CA ASP A 144 -8.48 -14.87 -6.20
C ASP A 144 -7.88 -13.83 -7.16
N LEU A 145 -7.18 -12.82 -6.60
CA LEU A 145 -6.44 -11.83 -7.40
C LEU A 145 -5.10 -12.36 -7.94
N GLY A 146 -4.66 -13.55 -7.50
CA GLY A 146 -3.45 -14.19 -7.98
C GLY A 146 -2.33 -14.33 -6.93
N PRO A 147 -1.27 -15.10 -7.23
CA PRO A 147 -0.22 -15.46 -6.27
C PRO A 147 0.59 -14.27 -5.76
N GLY A 148 0.71 -13.20 -6.54
CA GLY A 148 1.43 -11.99 -6.14
C GLY A 148 0.79 -11.26 -4.97
N VAL A 149 -0.53 -11.28 -4.84
CA VAL A 149 -1.28 -10.64 -3.74
C VAL A 149 -0.99 -11.32 -2.41
N THR A 150 -0.96 -12.65 -2.39
CA THR A 150 -0.66 -13.41 -1.17
C THR A 150 0.76 -13.11 -0.67
N ALA A 151 1.74 -13.06 -1.59
CA ALA A 151 3.11 -12.71 -1.25
C ALA A 151 3.22 -11.26 -0.73
N LEU A 152 2.52 -10.31 -1.36
CA LEU A 152 2.47 -8.93 -0.90
C LEU A 152 1.88 -8.83 0.51
N ARG A 153 0.74 -9.48 0.77
CA ARG A 153 0.10 -9.49 2.09
C ARG A 153 1.03 -10.00 3.19
N ALA A 154 1.84 -11.00 2.91
CA ALA A 154 2.82 -11.54 3.87
C ALA A 154 3.89 -10.51 4.27
N GLN A 155 4.14 -9.49 3.45
CA GLN A 155 5.08 -8.40 3.76
C GLN A 155 4.44 -7.23 4.53
N LEU A 156 3.11 -7.10 4.46
CA LEU A 156 2.37 -6.04 5.14
C LEU A 156 2.02 -6.50 6.56
N THR A 157 2.72 -5.95 7.55
CA THR A 157 2.62 -6.40 8.96
C THR A 157 1.55 -5.63 9.75
N GLY A 158 1.37 -4.34 9.50
CA GLY A 158 0.29 -3.56 10.10
C GLY A 158 -0.97 -3.68 9.27
N ARG A 159 -2.10 -4.01 9.87
CA ARG A 159 -3.36 -4.27 9.17
C ARG A 159 -4.51 -3.54 9.82
N VAL A 160 -5.40 -3.01 8.99
CA VAL A 160 -6.62 -2.33 9.42
C VAL A 160 -7.80 -2.95 8.67
N CYS A 161 -8.74 -3.51 9.40
CA CYS A 161 -9.95 -4.09 8.86
C CYS A 161 -11.15 -3.28 9.33
N HIS A 162 -11.72 -2.48 8.43
CA HIS A 162 -13.03 -1.89 8.63
C HIS A 162 -14.11 -2.96 8.54
N ARG A 163 -15.37 -2.56 8.76
CA ARG A 163 -16.52 -3.48 8.65
C ARG A 163 -16.43 -4.37 7.40
N VAL A 164 -16.62 -5.65 7.59
CA VAL A 164 -16.73 -6.67 6.54
C VAL A 164 -18.03 -7.45 6.72
N ASN A 165 -18.46 -8.13 5.68
CA ASN A 165 -19.75 -8.83 5.69
C ASN A 165 -19.62 -10.30 6.12
N ASP A 166 -18.40 -10.83 6.16
CA ASP A 166 -18.15 -12.23 6.42
C ASP A 166 -16.79 -12.45 7.13
N PRO A 167 -16.66 -13.53 7.93
CA PRO A 167 -15.43 -13.84 8.66
C PRO A 167 -14.25 -14.21 7.76
N GLU A 168 -14.50 -14.73 6.56
CA GLU A 168 -13.43 -15.07 5.61
C GLU A 168 -12.70 -13.82 5.15
N THR A 169 -13.45 -12.76 4.80
CA THR A 169 -12.88 -11.45 4.47
C THR A 169 -12.13 -10.84 5.65
N ALA A 170 -12.63 -11.02 6.89
CA ALA A 170 -11.92 -10.58 8.09
C ALA A 170 -10.57 -11.31 8.24
N THR A 171 -10.56 -12.62 8.11
CA THR A 171 -9.35 -13.46 8.16
C THR A 171 -8.37 -13.09 7.03
N MET A 172 -8.87 -12.89 5.82
CA MET A 172 -8.03 -12.46 4.70
C MET A 172 -7.34 -11.12 4.96
N THR A 173 -8.00 -10.21 5.67
CA THR A 173 -7.45 -8.87 5.96
C THR A 173 -6.52 -8.91 7.17
N LEU A 174 -6.97 -9.46 8.28
CA LEU A 174 -6.27 -9.41 9.57
C LEU A 174 -5.26 -10.54 9.77
N GLY A 175 -5.41 -11.66 9.02
CA GLY A 175 -4.64 -12.88 9.24
C GLY A 175 -5.24 -13.74 10.34
N ASP A 176 -4.42 -14.66 10.88
CA ASP A 176 -4.84 -15.61 11.93
C ASP A 176 -4.85 -14.90 13.30
N LEU A 177 -5.87 -14.09 13.53
CA LEU A 177 -6.17 -13.51 14.84
C LEU A 177 -7.12 -14.39 15.64
N ASP A 178 -7.31 -14.02 16.92
CA ASP A 178 -8.34 -14.58 17.77
C ASP A 178 -9.72 -14.53 17.05
N PRO A 179 -10.48 -15.63 17.02
CA PRO A 179 -11.82 -15.66 16.44
C PRO A 179 -12.76 -14.54 16.91
N ALA A 180 -12.61 -14.09 18.16
CA ALA A 180 -13.38 -12.96 18.68
C ALA A 180 -13.05 -11.64 17.98
N ALA A 181 -11.78 -11.40 17.68
CA ALA A 181 -11.35 -10.20 16.93
C ALA A 181 -11.84 -10.24 15.48
N LEU A 182 -11.83 -11.40 14.83
CA LEU A 182 -12.37 -11.58 13.48
C LEU A 182 -13.88 -11.36 13.45
N ALA A 183 -14.60 -11.93 14.43
CA ALA A 183 -16.04 -11.73 14.56
C ALA A 183 -16.40 -10.26 14.81
N ALA A 184 -15.59 -9.53 15.61
CA ALA A 184 -15.79 -8.11 15.88
C ALA A 184 -15.78 -7.26 14.61
N ALA A 185 -14.92 -7.58 13.62
CA ALA A 185 -14.91 -6.88 12.35
C ALA A 185 -16.22 -7.01 11.56
N CYS A 186 -16.90 -8.18 11.68
CA CYS A 186 -18.22 -8.42 11.07
C CYS A 186 -19.35 -7.73 11.83
N GLN A 187 -19.16 -7.50 13.13
CA GLN A 187 -20.16 -6.90 14.02
C GLN A 187 -20.11 -5.38 14.09
N ILE A 188 -19.14 -4.74 13.43
CA ILE A 188 -19.09 -3.27 13.34
C ILE A 188 -20.41 -2.78 12.71
N PRO A 189 -21.18 -1.93 13.41
CA PRO A 189 -22.46 -1.44 12.91
C PRO A 189 -22.28 -0.58 11.63
N PRO A 190 -23.17 -0.67 10.64
CA PRO A 190 -23.12 0.17 9.44
C PRO A 190 -23.14 1.67 9.73
N GLU A 191 -23.76 2.06 10.85
CA GLU A 191 -23.91 3.45 11.30
C GLU A 191 -22.61 4.02 11.88
N LEU A 192 -21.59 3.19 12.07
CA LEU A 192 -20.28 3.59 12.60
C LEU A 192 -19.17 3.47 11.53
N PRO A 193 -19.23 4.23 10.43
CA PRO A 193 -18.16 4.23 9.45
C PRO A 193 -16.88 4.76 10.07
N GLY A 194 -15.74 4.11 9.74
CA GLY A 194 -14.43 4.47 10.28
C GLY A 194 -13.98 3.64 11.47
N VAL A 195 -14.89 2.93 12.15
CA VAL A 195 -14.49 1.91 13.14
C VAL A 195 -13.76 0.77 12.44
N ALA A 196 -12.69 0.28 13.06
CA ALA A 196 -11.87 -0.78 12.50
C ALA A 196 -11.21 -1.63 13.59
N ILE A 197 -10.85 -2.85 13.21
CA ILE A 197 -9.96 -3.72 13.98
C ILE A 197 -8.54 -3.56 13.43
N VAL A 198 -7.57 -3.43 14.29
CA VAL A 198 -6.17 -3.24 13.95
C VAL A 198 -5.34 -4.39 14.50
N SER A 199 -4.39 -4.89 13.69
CA SER A 199 -3.42 -5.91 14.10
C SER A 199 -1.99 -5.53 13.69
#